data_60e6f0f32f6e5ac083827c1b63c5e026
#
_entry.id   60e6f0f32f6e5ac083827c1b63c5e026
#
_cell.length_a   1.000
_cell.length_b   1.000
_cell.length_c   1.000
_cell.angle_alpha   90.00
_cell.angle_beta   90.00
_cell.angle_gamma   90.00
#
_symmetry.space_group_name_H-M   'P 1'
#
loop_
_entity.id
_entity.type
_entity.pdbx_description
1 polymer ?
#
loop_
_entity_poly.entity_id
_entity_poly.type
_entity_poly.pdbx_seq_one_letter_code
_entity_poly.pdbx_strand_id
1 'polypeptide(L)'
;MAPPSRLRIAIIGGGLAGTTLANALVHMPHIQIQVYEAGATFSERGAAVGLSINALQALDQIFPPGGKDDLLKKAGAVPLASSRSLVGSGPHAGKIIFDLAGSESEVVVHRASLLGELVAPLPREILHSNKTLVSIEAVPGSHRVRVVFADGTTDEPDVVIGADGIFSVVRAHVFRGEAEKYAATPAGFWDSRSLVSMEKAKEVLGPELFEEDRQCGWVGDGAFIMCDVLENRTVVQCVISAIERAPTNERKRPLNREILTQTLRSWLDGPVAQGVIDLSLEQGDLHGYSQWEHKETPRYWNGTVCLMGDAAHATTPWQGSGTAMAFEDAMILQEIFRHVDSPAQIEAAFKAYDALRRPRCQRIIDSSRETGMILCGQDEEAGLDPEKLALLLSTKWDFIVGLDMKDHKSEAVSKLKELLRDLGPAEA
;
A
#
# COMPACT_ATOMS: atom_id res chain seq x y z
N MET A 1 -43.27 -7.38 -11.54
CA MET A 1 -42.50 -6.47 -10.66
C MET A 1 -41.20 -6.11 -11.40
N ALA A 2 -40.86 -4.85 -11.55
CA ALA A 2 -39.54 -4.46 -12.06
C ALA A 2 -38.47 -5.07 -11.13
N PRO A 3 -37.33 -5.55 -11.66
CA PRO A 3 -36.22 -5.99 -10.80
C PRO A 3 -35.81 -4.84 -9.87
N PRO A 4 -35.46 -5.12 -8.62
CA PRO A 4 -35.03 -4.09 -7.72
C PRO A 4 -33.84 -3.34 -8.38
N SER A 5 -33.83 -2.00 -8.26
CA SER A 5 -32.75 -1.19 -8.82
C SER A 5 -31.44 -1.57 -8.13
N ARG A 6 -30.43 -1.96 -8.91
CA ARG A 6 -29.10 -2.26 -8.38
C ARG A 6 -28.45 -0.99 -7.85
N LEU A 7 -27.75 -1.11 -6.73
CA LEU A 7 -26.90 -0.04 -6.19
C LEU A 7 -25.71 0.20 -7.16
N ARG A 8 -25.60 1.41 -7.69
CA ARG A 8 -24.56 1.78 -8.65
C ARG A 8 -23.33 2.35 -7.92
N ILE A 9 -22.19 1.68 -8.05
CA ILE A 9 -20.93 2.07 -7.39
C ILE A 9 -19.90 2.45 -8.44
N ALA A 10 -19.35 3.66 -8.35
CA ALA A 10 -18.18 4.07 -9.11
C ALA A 10 -16.91 3.90 -8.24
N ILE A 11 -15.98 3.10 -8.72
CA ILE A 11 -14.64 2.93 -8.13
C ILE A 11 -13.69 3.83 -8.93
N ILE A 12 -13.09 4.83 -8.28
CA ILE A 12 -12.15 5.76 -8.91
C ILE A 12 -10.72 5.32 -8.58
N GLY A 13 -10.00 4.89 -9.59
CA GLY A 13 -8.66 4.31 -9.53
C GLY A 13 -8.65 2.82 -9.85
N GLY A 14 -7.88 2.43 -10.85
CA GLY A 14 -7.72 1.06 -11.35
C GLY A 14 -6.44 0.36 -10.87
N GLY A 15 -5.81 0.85 -9.79
CA GLY A 15 -4.67 0.21 -9.14
C GLY A 15 -5.06 -1.01 -8.31
N LEU A 16 -4.11 -1.58 -7.53
CA LEU A 16 -4.33 -2.79 -6.72
C LEU A 16 -5.56 -2.66 -5.79
N ALA A 17 -5.75 -1.51 -5.15
CA ALA A 17 -6.88 -1.27 -4.24
C ALA A 17 -8.23 -1.36 -4.96
N GLY A 18 -8.40 -0.57 -6.03
CA GLY A 18 -9.67 -0.50 -6.76
C GLY A 18 -10.03 -1.78 -7.50
N THR A 19 -9.05 -2.45 -8.11
CA THR A 19 -9.28 -3.74 -8.80
C THR A 19 -9.56 -4.89 -7.84
N THR A 20 -8.96 -4.88 -6.64
CA THR A 20 -9.30 -5.86 -5.59
C THR A 20 -10.74 -5.64 -5.11
N LEU A 21 -11.16 -4.39 -4.89
CA LEU A 21 -12.54 -4.09 -4.54
C LEU A 21 -13.51 -4.47 -5.68
N ALA A 22 -13.13 -4.23 -6.94
CA ALA A 22 -13.95 -4.63 -8.09
C ALA A 22 -14.18 -6.15 -8.11
N ASN A 23 -13.15 -6.97 -7.88
CA ASN A 23 -13.28 -8.42 -7.74
C ASN A 23 -14.18 -8.80 -6.56
N ALA A 24 -14.08 -8.09 -5.45
CA ALA A 24 -14.88 -8.32 -4.26
C ALA A 24 -16.39 -8.08 -4.49
N LEU A 25 -16.75 -7.13 -5.35
CA LEU A 25 -18.15 -6.68 -5.53
C LEU A 25 -18.82 -7.17 -6.82
N VAL A 26 -18.07 -7.51 -7.88
CA VAL A 26 -18.62 -7.77 -9.22
C VAL A 26 -19.65 -8.91 -9.28
N HIS A 27 -19.56 -9.85 -8.35
CA HIS A 27 -20.48 -11.00 -8.28
C HIS A 27 -21.72 -10.77 -7.38
N MET A 28 -21.87 -9.60 -6.79
CA MET A 28 -23.03 -9.28 -5.95
C MET A 28 -24.23 -8.89 -6.83
N PRO A 29 -25.35 -9.64 -6.79
CA PRO A 29 -26.46 -9.45 -7.74
C PRO A 29 -27.20 -8.11 -7.59
N HIS A 30 -27.15 -7.50 -6.41
CA HIS A 30 -27.79 -6.21 -6.08
C HIS A 30 -26.86 -5.01 -6.32
N ILE A 31 -25.62 -5.23 -6.78
CA ILE A 31 -24.63 -4.19 -7.03
C ILE A 31 -24.30 -4.13 -8.52
N GLN A 32 -24.06 -2.93 -9.02
CA GLN A 32 -23.50 -2.66 -10.34
C GLN A 32 -22.30 -1.74 -10.17
N ILE A 33 -21.11 -2.21 -10.56
CA ILE A 33 -19.87 -1.43 -10.44
C ILE A 33 -19.41 -0.88 -11.77
N GLN A 34 -18.68 0.25 -11.73
CA GLN A 34 -17.86 0.79 -12.81
C GLN A 34 -16.52 1.20 -12.24
N VAL A 35 -15.43 0.91 -12.93
CA VAL A 35 -14.06 1.23 -12.51
C VAL A 35 -13.45 2.23 -13.48
N TYR A 36 -13.01 3.37 -12.97
CA TYR A 36 -12.47 4.48 -13.75
C TYR A 36 -10.99 4.66 -13.44
N GLU A 37 -10.14 4.48 -14.46
CA GLU A 37 -8.70 4.61 -14.38
C GLU A 37 -8.22 5.83 -15.18
N ALA A 38 -7.39 6.68 -14.58
CA ALA A 38 -6.83 7.88 -15.22
C ALA A 38 -5.83 7.53 -16.32
N GLY A 39 -5.09 6.45 -16.17
CA GLY A 39 -4.12 5.96 -17.13
C GLY A 39 -4.77 5.44 -18.43
N ALA A 40 -3.98 5.38 -19.48
CA ALA A 40 -4.41 4.83 -20.77
C ALA A 40 -4.70 3.32 -20.71
N THR A 41 -4.13 2.65 -19.74
CA THR A 41 -4.31 1.21 -19.47
C THR A 41 -4.34 0.98 -17.96
N PHE A 42 -4.94 -0.14 -17.55
CA PHE A 42 -4.84 -0.67 -16.19
C PHE A 42 -3.45 -1.30 -16.03
N SER A 43 -2.47 -0.49 -15.67
CA SER A 43 -1.08 -0.94 -15.50
C SER A 43 -0.37 -0.14 -14.43
N GLU A 44 0.54 -0.77 -13.73
CA GLU A 44 1.45 -0.10 -12.79
C GLU A 44 2.89 -0.19 -13.28
N ARG A 45 3.70 0.82 -12.98
CA ARG A 45 5.15 0.74 -13.17
C ARG A 45 5.73 -0.04 -11.99
N GLY A 46 6.40 -1.15 -12.33
CA GLY A 46 6.62 -2.19 -11.39
C GLY A 46 7.86 -2.09 -10.53
N ALA A 47 7.66 -2.05 -9.23
CA ALA A 47 8.57 -2.64 -8.27
C ALA A 47 7.96 -3.93 -7.73
N ALA A 48 8.75 -4.78 -7.11
CA ALA A 48 8.22 -5.90 -6.33
C ALA A 48 7.43 -5.39 -5.13
N VAL A 49 6.40 -6.11 -4.74
CA VAL A 49 5.64 -5.90 -3.50
C VAL A 49 5.64 -7.18 -2.69
N GLY A 50 5.98 -7.06 -1.40
CA GLY A 50 5.79 -8.13 -0.43
C GLY A 50 4.33 -8.19 -0.01
N LEU A 51 3.76 -9.38 0.03
CA LEU A 51 2.44 -9.64 0.60
C LEU A 51 2.62 -10.46 1.87
N SER A 52 2.36 -9.81 2.99
CA SER A 52 2.41 -10.41 4.31
C SER A 52 1.18 -11.28 4.60
N ILE A 53 1.23 -12.03 5.68
CA ILE A 53 0.19 -12.99 6.09
C ILE A 53 -1.21 -12.36 6.09
N ASN A 54 -1.35 -11.15 6.63
CA ASN A 54 -2.65 -10.46 6.67
C ASN A 54 -3.16 -10.07 5.28
N ALA A 55 -2.27 -9.70 4.34
CA ALA A 55 -2.65 -9.45 2.94
C ALA A 55 -3.21 -10.72 2.28
N LEU A 56 -2.52 -11.84 2.47
CA LEU A 56 -2.93 -13.14 1.92
C LEU A 56 -4.24 -13.65 2.53
N GLN A 57 -4.41 -13.46 3.84
CA GLN A 57 -5.66 -13.80 4.53
C GLN A 57 -6.84 -12.93 4.07
N ALA A 58 -6.61 -11.64 3.80
CA ALA A 58 -7.65 -10.78 3.24
C ALA A 58 -8.07 -11.25 1.83
N LEU A 59 -7.12 -11.62 0.98
CA LEU A 59 -7.42 -12.19 -0.34
C LEU A 59 -8.20 -13.52 -0.23
N ASP A 60 -7.88 -14.39 0.73
CA ASP A 60 -8.64 -15.62 1.00
C ASP A 60 -10.10 -15.35 1.39
N GLN A 61 -10.38 -14.20 2.00
CA GLN A 61 -11.75 -13.80 2.33
C GLN A 61 -12.50 -13.18 1.14
N ILE A 62 -11.79 -12.61 0.17
CA ILE A 62 -12.35 -11.95 -1.01
C ILE A 62 -12.64 -12.98 -2.12
N PHE A 63 -11.68 -13.83 -2.41
CA PHE A 63 -11.76 -14.80 -3.50
C PHE A 63 -12.39 -16.11 -3.06
N PRO A 64 -12.98 -16.89 -3.99
CA PRO A 64 -13.46 -18.24 -3.68
C PRO A 64 -12.31 -19.15 -3.29
N PRO A 65 -12.58 -20.30 -2.64
CA PRO A 65 -11.55 -21.26 -2.26
C PRO A 65 -10.60 -21.61 -3.43
N GLY A 66 -9.29 -21.45 -3.20
CA GLY A 66 -8.24 -21.63 -4.21
C GLY A 66 -8.01 -20.44 -5.14
N GLY A 67 -8.89 -19.43 -5.15
CA GLY A 67 -8.79 -18.29 -6.07
C GLY A 67 -7.58 -17.40 -5.78
N LYS A 68 -7.22 -17.20 -4.50
CA LYS A 68 -5.97 -16.52 -4.12
C LYS A 68 -4.73 -17.24 -4.65
N ASP A 69 -4.67 -18.55 -4.50
CA ASP A 69 -3.50 -19.34 -4.91
C ASP A 69 -3.34 -19.31 -6.43
N ASP A 70 -4.45 -19.40 -7.17
CA ASP A 70 -4.47 -19.25 -8.63
C ASP A 70 -4.01 -17.85 -9.07
N LEU A 71 -4.48 -16.81 -8.41
CA LEU A 71 -4.09 -15.42 -8.65
C LEU A 71 -2.57 -15.24 -8.47
N LEU A 72 -2.05 -15.65 -7.31
CA LEU A 72 -0.63 -15.51 -6.98
C LEU A 72 0.27 -16.34 -7.90
N LYS A 73 -0.13 -17.57 -8.21
CA LYS A 73 0.59 -18.42 -9.15
C LYS A 73 0.67 -17.81 -10.55
N LYS A 74 -0.43 -17.27 -11.07
CA LYS A 74 -0.46 -16.60 -12.39
C LYS A 74 0.34 -15.32 -12.40
N ALA A 75 0.29 -14.56 -11.30
CA ALA A 75 1.09 -13.35 -11.13
C ALA A 75 2.60 -13.62 -10.96
N GLY A 76 3.01 -14.87 -10.83
CA GLY A 76 4.41 -15.25 -10.64
C GLY A 76 4.95 -14.91 -9.25
N ALA A 77 4.09 -14.97 -8.22
CA ALA A 77 4.50 -14.77 -6.84
C ALA A 77 5.47 -15.87 -6.39
N VAL A 78 6.50 -15.48 -5.66
CA VAL A 78 7.51 -16.38 -5.09
C VAL A 78 7.50 -16.25 -3.56
N PRO A 79 7.70 -17.36 -2.82
CA PRO A 79 7.83 -17.29 -1.36
C PRO A 79 8.98 -16.38 -0.95
N LEU A 80 8.78 -15.60 0.12
CA LEU A 80 9.87 -14.88 0.78
C LEU A 80 10.68 -15.86 1.61
N ALA A 81 11.80 -16.34 1.06
CA ALA A 81 12.53 -17.45 1.61
C ALA A 81 13.18 -17.18 2.97
N SER A 82 13.73 -15.98 3.17
CA SER A 82 14.29 -15.53 4.46
C SER A 82 14.61 -14.05 4.44
N SER A 83 14.87 -13.47 5.62
CA SER A 83 15.37 -12.11 5.73
C SER A 83 16.50 -12.02 6.76
N ARG A 84 17.53 -11.27 6.45
CA ARG A 84 18.65 -10.96 7.36
C ARG A 84 18.83 -9.47 7.47
N SER A 85 18.91 -8.98 8.70
CA SER A 85 19.27 -7.59 8.98
C SER A 85 20.59 -7.51 9.73
N LEU A 86 21.43 -6.58 9.28
CA LEU A 86 22.74 -6.32 9.84
C LEU A 86 22.88 -4.84 10.20
N VAL A 87 23.85 -4.53 11.04
CA VAL A 87 24.27 -3.14 11.25
C VAL A 87 25.17 -2.72 10.09
N GLY A 88 24.87 -1.60 9.46
CA GLY A 88 25.56 -1.11 8.26
C GLY A 88 26.63 -0.05 8.53
N SER A 89 26.61 0.60 9.70
CA SER A 89 27.54 1.68 10.04
C SER A 89 27.93 1.68 11.51
N GLY A 90 28.99 2.42 11.86
CA GLY A 90 29.46 2.58 13.23
C GLY A 90 30.21 1.35 13.79
N PRO A 91 30.42 1.30 15.12
CA PRO A 91 31.29 0.29 15.74
C PRO A 91 30.76 -1.13 15.70
N HIS A 92 29.50 -1.29 15.41
CA HIS A 92 28.82 -2.60 15.26
C HIS A 92 28.60 -3.02 13.80
N ALA A 93 29.16 -2.29 12.83
CA ALA A 93 29.01 -2.61 11.40
C ALA A 93 29.34 -4.08 11.09
N GLY A 94 28.48 -4.74 10.32
CA GLY A 94 28.56 -6.16 9.98
C GLY A 94 27.96 -7.12 11.01
N LYS A 95 27.58 -6.68 12.22
CA LYS A 95 26.90 -7.55 13.18
C LYS A 95 25.47 -7.81 12.77
N ILE A 96 25.00 -9.05 12.95
CA ILE A 96 23.63 -9.48 12.68
C ILE A 96 22.73 -8.93 13.78
N ILE A 97 21.62 -8.32 13.38
CA ILE A 97 20.51 -7.92 14.24
C ILE A 97 19.54 -9.10 14.37
N PHE A 98 19.09 -9.63 13.22
CA PHE A 98 18.30 -10.85 13.16
C PHE A 98 18.56 -11.60 11.84
N ASP A 99 18.31 -12.89 11.89
CA ASP A 99 18.37 -13.81 10.74
C ASP A 99 17.13 -14.69 10.83
N LEU A 100 16.08 -14.34 10.08
CA LEU A 100 14.79 -15.00 10.14
C LEU A 100 14.71 -16.01 9.00
N ALA A 101 14.45 -17.26 9.34
CA ALA A 101 14.04 -18.25 8.36
C ALA A 101 12.75 -17.78 7.69
N GLY A 102 12.66 -17.97 6.40
CA GLY A 102 11.49 -17.57 5.63
C GLY A 102 10.23 -18.27 6.10
N SER A 103 9.13 -17.59 5.93
CA SER A 103 7.79 -18.12 6.09
C SER A 103 7.26 -18.47 4.71
N GLU A 104 6.82 -19.71 4.47
CA GLU A 104 6.05 -20.05 3.25
C GLU A 104 4.73 -19.24 3.16
N SER A 105 4.42 -18.50 4.22
CA SER A 105 3.21 -17.70 4.36
C SER A 105 3.34 -16.26 3.84
N GLU A 106 4.50 -15.86 3.34
CA GLU A 106 4.72 -14.52 2.76
C GLU A 106 5.28 -14.66 1.35
N VAL A 107 4.85 -13.79 0.46
CA VAL A 107 5.29 -13.85 -0.94
C VAL A 107 5.73 -12.49 -1.44
N VAL A 108 6.62 -12.51 -2.42
CA VAL A 108 6.98 -11.32 -3.21
C VAL A 108 6.44 -11.50 -4.62
N VAL A 109 5.83 -10.46 -5.15
CA VAL A 109 5.24 -10.46 -6.49
C VAL A 109 5.49 -9.13 -7.20
N HIS A 110 5.65 -9.16 -8.51
CA HIS A 110 5.75 -7.95 -9.31
C HIS A 110 4.39 -7.23 -9.37
N ARG A 111 4.33 -5.95 -9.01
CA ARG A 111 3.06 -5.19 -8.92
C ARG A 111 2.25 -5.19 -10.20
N ALA A 112 2.91 -5.01 -11.36
CA ALA A 112 2.21 -5.00 -12.64
C ALA A 112 1.62 -6.37 -12.99
N SER A 113 2.31 -7.46 -12.66
CA SER A 113 1.81 -8.83 -12.86
C SER A 113 0.60 -9.10 -11.96
N LEU A 114 0.68 -8.73 -10.68
CA LEU A 114 -0.46 -8.87 -9.75
C LEU A 114 -1.67 -8.06 -10.22
N LEU A 115 -1.46 -6.81 -10.65
CA LEU A 115 -2.54 -5.98 -11.18
C LEU A 115 -3.16 -6.60 -12.43
N GLY A 116 -2.34 -7.10 -13.36
CA GLY A 116 -2.82 -7.78 -14.57
C GLY A 116 -3.75 -8.95 -14.25
N GLU A 117 -3.39 -9.77 -13.26
CA GLU A 117 -4.20 -10.91 -12.82
C GLU A 117 -5.45 -10.50 -12.02
N LEU A 118 -5.44 -9.36 -11.35
CA LEU A 118 -6.64 -8.79 -10.73
C LEU A 118 -7.61 -8.18 -11.76
N VAL A 119 -7.12 -7.66 -12.86
CA VAL A 119 -7.92 -7.09 -13.95
C VAL A 119 -8.49 -8.18 -14.86
N ALA A 120 -7.75 -9.24 -15.12
CA ALA A 120 -8.10 -10.28 -16.10
C ALA A 120 -9.50 -10.91 -15.93
N PRO A 121 -10.01 -11.21 -14.71
CA PRO A 121 -11.33 -11.79 -14.52
C PRO A 121 -12.48 -10.76 -14.60
N LEU A 122 -12.19 -9.46 -14.61
CA LEU A 122 -13.21 -8.42 -14.61
C LEU A 122 -13.84 -8.24 -16.01
N PRO A 123 -15.17 -8.07 -16.11
CA PRO A 123 -15.84 -7.77 -17.37
C PRO A 123 -15.30 -6.48 -17.99
N ARG A 124 -15.02 -6.49 -19.29
CA ARG A 124 -14.44 -5.32 -19.97
C ARG A 124 -15.36 -4.10 -19.95
N GLU A 125 -16.66 -4.30 -19.95
CA GLU A 125 -17.69 -3.25 -19.94
C GLU A 125 -17.73 -2.43 -18.67
N ILE A 126 -17.12 -2.90 -17.58
CA ILE A 126 -17.02 -2.14 -16.34
C ILE A 126 -15.70 -1.37 -16.20
N LEU A 127 -14.73 -1.59 -17.10
CA LEU A 127 -13.38 -1.04 -17.04
C LEU A 127 -13.22 0.15 -17.98
N HIS A 128 -12.98 1.34 -17.45
CA HIS A 128 -12.86 2.59 -18.19
C HIS A 128 -11.50 3.22 -17.99
N SER A 129 -10.63 3.17 -19.01
CA SER A 129 -9.34 3.87 -19.03
C SER A 129 -9.47 5.29 -19.57
N ASN A 130 -8.41 6.12 -19.40
CA ASN A 130 -8.38 7.54 -19.74
C ASN A 130 -9.48 8.37 -19.05
N LYS A 131 -9.86 8.01 -17.82
CA LYS A 131 -10.90 8.64 -17.02
C LYS A 131 -10.30 9.37 -15.82
N THR A 132 -9.61 10.47 -16.06
CA THR A 132 -9.10 11.33 -15.00
C THR A 132 -10.25 12.08 -14.36
N LEU A 133 -10.53 11.79 -13.08
CA LEU A 133 -11.57 12.49 -12.31
C LEU A 133 -11.16 13.96 -12.09
N VAL A 134 -12.10 14.88 -12.33
CA VAL A 134 -11.93 16.32 -12.10
C VAL A 134 -12.72 16.79 -10.89
N SER A 135 -13.98 16.40 -10.79
CA SER A 135 -14.85 16.80 -9.68
C SER A 135 -15.92 15.76 -9.36
N ILE A 136 -16.45 15.87 -8.14
CA ILE A 136 -17.64 15.18 -7.68
C ILE A 136 -18.64 16.25 -7.23
N GLU A 137 -19.87 16.19 -7.77
CA GLU A 137 -20.91 17.19 -7.57
C GLU A 137 -22.17 16.53 -7.01
N ALA A 138 -22.89 17.23 -6.15
CA ALA A 138 -24.20 16.76 -5.71
C ALA A 138 -25.23 16.89 -6.85
N VAL A 139 -26.08 15.86 -7.02
CA VAL A 139 -27.21 15.91 -7.96
C VAL A 139 -28.42 16.47 -7.21
N PRO A 140 -28.96 17.66 -7.60
CA PRO A 140 -30.07 18.28 -6.91
C PRO A 140 -31.31 17.35 -6.84
N GLY A 141 -31.88 17.20 -5.64
CA GLY A 141 -33.06 16.36 -5.41
C GLY A 141 -32.82 14.85 -5.46
N SER A 142 -31.56 14.42 -5.46
CA SER A 142 -31.18 13.01 -5.48
C SER A 142 -30.14 12.71 -4.39
N HIS A 143 -30.07 11.44 -3.95
CA HIS A 143 -28.97 10.94 -3.11
C HIS A 143 -27.68 10.68 -3.92
N ARG A 144 -27.75 10.72 -5.27
CA ARG A 144 -26.64 10.47 -6.16
C ARG A 144 -25.65 11.62 -6.20
N VAL A 145 -24.46 11.28 -6.62
CA VAL A 145 -23.42 12.25 -6.97
C VAL A 145 -23.06 12.13 -8.44
N ARG A 146 -22.66 13.23 -9.06
CA ARG A 146 -22.14 13.25 -10.43
C ARG A 146 -20.62 13.28 -10.37
N VAL A 147 -19.97 12.31 -10.99
CA VAL A 147 -18.53 12.31 -11.25
C VAL A 147 -18.28 12.93 -12.62
N VAL A 148 -17.31 13.85 -12.71
CA VAL A 148 -16.95 14.57 -13.93
C VAL A 148 -15.51 14.24 -14.30
N PHE A 149 -15.30 13.79 -15.52
CA PHE A 149 -13.97 13.43 -16.02
C PHE A 149 -13.39 14.50 -16.94
N ALA A 150 -12.05 14.52 -17.06
CA ALA A 150 -11.32 15.51 -17.88
C ALA A 150 -11.67 15.47 -19.37
N ASP A 151 -12.17 14.36 -19.89
CA ASP A 151 -12.67 14.22 -21.25
C ASP A 151 -14.08 14.77 -21.46
N GLY A 152 -14.69 15.37 -20.43
CA GLY A 152 -16.02 15.96 -20.44
C GLY A 152 -17.15 14.94 -20.23
N THR A 153 -16.87 13.65 -20.11
CA THR A 153 -17.89 12.64 -19.77
C THR A 153 -18.25 12.68 -18.30
N THR A 154 -19.44 12.19 -17.97
CA THR A 154 -19.96 12.14 -16.61
C THR A 154 -20.62 10.81 -16.32
N ASP A 155 -20.72 10.42 -15.04
CA ASP A 155 -21.60 9.34 -14.55
C ASP A 155 -22.31 9.79 -13.26
N GLU A 156 -23.44 9.16 -12.93
CA GLU A 156 -24.24 9.48 -11.74
C GLU A 156 -24.46 8.21 -10.89
N PRO A 157 -23.44 7.73 -10.16
CA PRO A 157 -23.58 6.60 -9.26
C PRO A 157 -24.32 6.96 -7.97
N ASP A 158 -24.81 5.94 -7.28
CA ASP A 158 -25.34 6.05 -5.92
C ASP A 158 -24.19 6.19 -4.90
N VAL A 159 -23.03 5.60 -5.22
CA VAL A 159 -21.84 5.53 -4.36
C VAL A 159 -20.58 5.81 -5.15
N VAL A 160 -19.65 6.56 -4.58
CA VAL A 160 -18.27 6.72 -5.07
C VAL A 160 -17.29 6.16 -4.04
N ILE A 161 -16.39 5.28 -4.48
CA ILE A 161 -15.27 4.80 -3.67
C ILE A 161 -13.97 5.26 -4.32
N GLY A 162 -13.24 6.14 -3.63
CA GLY A 162 -11.94 6.66 -4.06
C GLY A 162 -10.83 5.69 -3.71
N ALA A 163 -10.21 5.11 -4.74
CA ALA A 163 -9.02 4.29 -4.72
C ALA A 163 -7.93 4.91 -5.62
N ASP A 164 -7.98 6.23 -5.76
CA ASP A 164 -7.21 7.06 -6.71
C ASP A 164 -5.84 7.50 -6.16
N GLY A 165 -5.33 6.76 -5.20
CA GLY A 165 -3.95 6.85 -4.72
C GLY A 165 -3.71 8.05 -3.79
N ILE A 166 -2.44 8.23 -3.43
CA ILE A 166 -2.01 9.18 -2.39
C ILE A 166 -2.38 10.63 -2.69
N PHE A 167 -2.50 11.03 -3.97
CA PHE A 167 -2.89 12.38 -4.38
C PHE A 167 -4.34 12.46 -4.84
N SER A 168 -5.20 11.74 -4.16
CA SER A 168 -6.61 11.52 -4.43
C SER A 168 -7.43 12.81 -4.60
N VAL A 169 -8.14 12.89 -5.72
CA VAL A 169 -9.17 13.92 -5.97
C VAL A 169 -10.42 13.62 -5.13
N VAL A 170 -10.76 12.33 -4.95
CA VAL A 170 -11.88 11.91 -4.10
C VAL A 170 -11.65 12.32 -2.65
N ARG A 171 -10.39 12.22 -2.16
CA ARG A 171 -10.02 12.71 -0.83
C ARG A 171 -10.26 14.20 -0.68
N ALA A 172 -9.87 15.00 -1.67
CA ALA A 172 -10.12 16.43 -1.66
C ALA A 172 -11.63 16.74 -1.57
N HIS A 173 -12.48 15.98 -2.25
CA HIS A 173 -13.93 16.07 -2.13
C HIS A 173 -14.44 15.70 -0.73
N VAL A 174 -13.95 14.63 -0.11
CA VAL A 174 -14.36 14.21 1.23
C VAL A 174 -14.09 15.31 2.27
N PHE A 175 -12.97 16.01 2.15
CA PHE A 175 -12.59 17.08 3.10
C PHE A 175 -12.98 18.49 2.67
N ARG A 176 -13.39 18.72 1.43
CA ARG A 176 -13.89 20.01 0.91
C ARG A 176 -12.97 21.18 1.32
N GLY A 177 -13.49 22.13 2.10
CA GLY A 177 -12.74 23.33 2.53
C GLY A 177 -11.51 23.07 3.42
N GLU A 178 -11.32 21.84 3.90
CA GLU A 178 -10.14 21.40 4.66
C GLU A 178 -9.20 20.48 3.85
N ALA A 179 -9.38 20.39 2.51
CA ALA A 179 -8.63 19.46 1.66
C ALA A 179 -7.10 19.61 1.79
N GLU A 180 -6.59 20.84 1.85
CA GLU A 180 -5.16 21.10 2.02
C GLU A 180 -4.62 20.59 3.37
N LYS A 181 -5.40 20.74 4.44
CA LYS A 181 -5.03 20.29 5.78
C LYS A 181 -4.84 18.78 5.86
N TYR A 182 -5.66 18.03 5.12
CA TYR A 182 -5.65 16.56 5.10
C TYR A 182 -5.02 15.98 3.83
N ALA A 183 -4.33 16.78 3.04
CA ALA A 183 -3.54 16.32 1.91
C ALA A 183 -2.35 15.48 2.38
N ALA A 184 -1.79 14.67 1.48
CA ALA A 184 -0.54 13.97 1.72
C ALA A 184 0.59 14.96 2.01
N THR A 185 1.50 14.58 2.91
CA THR A 185 2.67 15.39 3.29
C THR A 185 3.94 14.58 3.17
N PRO A 186 5.11 15.22 2.92
CA PRO A 186 6.40 14.54 2.99
C PRO A 186 6.59 13.88 4.35
N ALA A 187 7.02 12.61 4.34
CA ALA A 187 7.20 11.80 5.54
C ALA A 187 8.57 11.98 6.20
N GLY A 188 9.47 12.77 5.60
CA GLY A 188 10.83 12.99 6.10
C GLY A 188 11.83 11.90 5.69
N PHE A 189 11.51 11.13 4.67
CA PHE A 189 12.38 10.12 4.07
C PHE A 189 12.35 10.20 2.55
N TRP A 190 13.39 9.64 1.93
CA TRP A 190 13.41 9.38 0.49
C TRP A 190 14.00 8.00 0.22
N ASP A 191 13.66 7.41 -0.91
CA ASP A 191 14.26 6.17 -1.38
C ASP A 191 14.71 6.25 -2.83
N SER A 192 15.72 5.44 -3.16
CA SER A 192 16.16 5.17 -4.52
C SER A 192 16.23 3.67 -4.72
N ARG A 193 15.82 3.22 -5.90
CA ARG A 193 15.82 1.80 -6.27
C ARG A 193 16.58 1.62 -7.56
N SER A 194 17.48 0.65 -7.56
CA SER A 194 18.24 0.24 -8.74
C SER A 194 18.12 -1.26 -8.94
N LEU A 195 18.06 -1.66 -10.19
CA LEU A 195 18.05 -3.06 -10.62
C LEU A 195 19.37 -3.36 -11.32
N VAL A 196 20.10 -4.35 -10.85
CA VAL A 196 21.38 -4.77 -11.41
C VAL A 196 21.38 -6.27 -11.66
N SER A 197 22.23 -6.74 -12.59
CA SER A 197 22.35 -8.18 -12.80
C SER A 197 22.91 -8.87 -11.56
N MET A 198 22.49 -10.11 -11.32
CA MET A 198 23.02 -10.95 -10.22
C MET A 198 24.55 -11.10 -10.33
N GLU A 199 25.09 -11.21 -11.54
CA GLU A 199 26.54 -11.30 -11.77
C GLU A 199 27.26 -10.05 -11.22
N LYS A 200 26.74 -8.86 -11.57
CA LYS A 200 27.32 -7.59 -11.13
C LYS A 200 27.17 -7.39 -9.62
N ALA A 201 26.02 -7.76 -9.05
CA ALA A 201 25.83 -7.70 -7.61
C ALA A 201 26.83 -8.59 -6.85
N LYS A 202 27.08 -9.81 -7.33
CA LYS A 202 28.10 -10.72 -6.76
C LYS A 202 29.52 -10.20 -6.89
N GLU A 203 29.86 -9.59 -8.04
CA GLU A 203 31.16 -8.97 -8.25
C GLU A 203 31.45 -7.86 -7.22
N VAL A 204 30.44 -7.03 -6.94
CA VAL A 204 30.60 -5.80 -6.14
C VAL A 204 30.37 -6.02 -4.66
N LEU A 205 29.36 -6.82 -4.27
CA LEU A 205 28.95 -7.04 -2.88
C LEU A 205 29.43 -8.37 -2.27
N GLY A 206 30.05 -9.23 -3.09
CA GLY A 206 30.49 -10.58 -2.70
C GLY A 206 29.43 -11.65 -3.00
N PRO A 207 29.87 -12.86 -3.48
CA PRO A 207 28.96 -13.94 -3.81
C PRO A 207 28.25 -14.54 -2.60
N GLU A 208 28.85 -14.50 -1.42
CA GLU A 208 28.34 -15.06 -0.16
C GLU A 208 27.01 -14.43 0.27
N LEU A 209 26.77 -13.16 -0.12
CA LEU A 209 25.52 -12.46 0.18
C LEU A 209 24.31 -13.08 -0.56
N PHE A 210 24.60 -13.77 -1.68
CA PHE A 210 23.59 -14.30 -2.60
C PHE A 210 23.58 -15.84 -2.69
N GLU A 211 24.18 -16.53 -1.72
CA GLU A 211 24.16 -18.01 -1.64
C GLU A 211 22.75 -18.53 -1.39
N GLU A 212 21.98 -17.84 -0.55
CA GLU A 212 20.59 -18.14 -0.25
C GLU A 212 19.65 -17.07 -0.85
N ASP A 213 18.41 -17.47 -1.11
CA ASP A 213 17.33 -16.56 -1.49
C ASP A 213 16.82 -15.83 -0.27
N ARG A 214 17.42 -14.68 0.01
CA ARG A 214 17.02 -13.86 1.16
C ARG A 214 17.01 -12.39 0.82
N GLN A 215 16.16 -11.68 1.52
CA GLN A 215 16.26 -10.23 1.62
C GLN A 215 17.36 -9.88 2.63
N CYS A 216 18.30 -9.04 2.23
CA CYS A 216 19.34 -8.51 3.12
C CYS A 216 19.11 -7.02 3.37
N GLY A 217 19.06 -6.62 4.64
CA GLY A 217 18.92 -5.24 5.08
C GLY A 217 20.09 -4.79 5.97
N TRP A 218 20.46 -3.53 5.87
CA TRP A 218 21.47 -2.89 6.74
C TRP A 218 20.89 -1.66 7.38
N VAL A 219 20.86 -1.68 8.70
CA VAL A 219 20.42 -0.59 9.57
C VAL A 219 21.62 0.29 9.89
N GLY A 220 21.52 1.61 9.70
CA GLY A 220 22.67 2.45 10.01
C GLY A 220 22.33 3.93 10.16
N ASP A 221 23.33 4.74 10.47
CA ASP A 221 23.15 6.16 10.78
C ASP A 221 22.57 6.94 9.59
N GLY A 222 21.34 7.40 9.75
CA GLY A 222 20.61 8.25 8.80
C GLY A 222 20.07 7.54 7.56
N ALA A 223 20.30 6.22 7.42
CA ALA A 223 19.86 5.47 6.24
C ALA A 223 19.61 3.98 6.55
N PHE A 224 18.92 3.34 5.62
CA PHE A 224 18.72 1.90 5.52
C PHE A 224 19.03 1.45 4.09
N ILE A 225 19.76 0.37 3.95
CA ILE A 225 20.07 -0.25 2.65
C ILE A 225 19.40 -1.63 2.63
N MET A 226 18.83 -2.01 1.49
CA MET A 226 18.22 -3.31 1.32
C MET A 226 18.57 -3.88 -0.06
N CYS A 227 18.79 -5.19 -0.12
CA CYS A 227 18.98 -5.93 -1.36
C CYS A 227 17.99 -7.11 -1.41
N ASP A 228 17.26 -7.22 -2.52
CA ASP A 228 16.33 -8.29 -2.83
C ASP A 228 16.76 -9.04 -4.07
N VAL A 229 16.69 -10.36 -4.04
CA VAL A 229 16.89 -11.23 -5.20
C VAL A 229 15.57 -11.37 -5.96
N LEU A 230 15.57 -11.04 -7.25
CA LEU A 230 14.40 -11.02 -8.11
C LEU A 230 14.60 -11.87 -9.38
N GLU A 231 13.51 -12.06 -10.15
CA GLU A 231 13.48 -12.66 -11.48
C GLU A 231 14.25 -13.99 -11.59
N ASN A 232 13.88 -14.96 -10.78
CA ASN A 232 14.54 -16.28 -10.76
C ASN A 232 16.06 -16.19 -10.56
N ARG A 233 16.53 -15.30 -9.66
CA ARG A 233 17.95 -15.08 -9.33
C ARG A 233 18.80 -14.48 -10.45
N THR A 234 18.20 -13.76 -11.37
CA THR A 234 18.93 -13.07 -12.43
C THR A 234 19.18 -11.59 -12.16
N VAL A 235 18.36 -10.99 -11.29
CA VAL A 235 18.38 -9.56 -10.96
C VAL A 235 18.44 -9.38 -9.45
N VAL A 236 19.15 -8.35 -9.01
CA VAL A 236 19.15 -7.85 -7.63
C VAL A 236 18.59 -6.44 -7.63
N GLN A 237 17.59 -6.20 -6.79
CA GLN A 237 17.14 -4.85 -6.46
C GLN A 237 17.95 -4.33 -5.29
N CYS A 238 18.59 -3.17 -5.46
CA CYS A 238 19.23 -2.43 -4.37
C CYS A 238 18.38 -1.21 -4.04
N VAL A 239 18.05 -1.04 -2.78
CA VAL A 239 17.28 0.10 -2.28
C VAL A 239 18.15 0.86 -1.28
N ILE A 240 18.24 2.17 -1.45
CA ILE A 240 18.79 3.10 -0.45
C ILE A 240 17.60 3.94 0.02
N SER A 241 17.27 3.83 1.30
CA SER A 241 16.28 4.70 1.95
C SER A 241 16.99 5.55 2.99
N ALA A 242 16.74 6.85 3.02
CA ALA A 242 17.43 7.73 3.92
C ALA A 242 16.52 8.84 4.47
N ILE A 243 16.92 9.40 5.60
CA ILE A 243 16.25 10.53 6.22
C ILE A 243 16.42 11.77 5.35
N GLU A 244 15.32 12.46 5.11
CA GLU A 244 15.27 13.75 4.46
C GLU A 244 15.29 14.86 5.51
N ARG A 245 16.48 15.36 5.84
CA ARG A 245 16.67 16.37 6.92
C ARG A 245 15.98 17.71 6.63
N ALA A 246 15.76 18.02 5.36
CA ALA A 246 15.03 19.20 4.90
C ALA A 246 13.94 18.75 3.90
N PRO A 247 12.80 18.23 4.37
CA PRO A 247 11.73 17.77 3.51
C PRO A 247 11.29 18.86 2.54
N THR A 248 11.19 18.51 1.27
CA THR A 248 10.70 19.41 0.21
C THR A 248 9.40 18.86 -0.36
N ASN A 249 8.66 19.73 -1.07
CA ASN A 249 7.49 19.29 -1.84
C ASN A 249 7.88 18.65 -3.18
N GLU A 250 9.17 18.53 -3.47
CA GLU A 250 9.66 17.85 -4.65
C GLU A 250 9.55 16.33 -4.45
N ARG A 251 8.86 15.66 -5.36
CA ARG A 251 8.63 14.22 -5.31
C ARG A 251 9.78 13.40 -5.85
N LYS A 252 10.59 14.00 -6.72
CA LYS A 252 11.66 13.34 -7.46
C LYS A 252 12.85 14.29 -7.58
N ARG A 253 14.05 13.77 -7.36
CA ARG A 253 15.30 14.51 -7.53
C ARG A 253 16.35 13.63 -8.21
N PRO A 254 17.22 14.19 -9.06
CA PRO A 254 18.35 13.43 -9.59
C PRO A 254 19.33 13.10 -8.46
N LEU A 255 19.93 11.93 -8.54
CA LEU A 255 21.00 11.49 -7.63
C LEU A 255 22.31 11.35 -8.41
N ASN A 256 23.40 11.60 -7.71
CA ASN A 256 24.75 11.40 -8.21
C ASN A 256 25.66 10.85 -7.09
N ARG A 257 26.92 10.55 -7.43
CA ARG A 257 27.88 10.00 -6.49
C ARG A 257 28.09 10.90 -5.27
N GLU A 258 28.16 12.21 -5.48
CA GLU A 258 28.39 13.16 -4.37
C GLU A 258 27.25 13.12 -3.35
N ILE A 259 25.99 13.15 -3.83
CA ILE A 259 24.79 13.07 -2.97
C ILE A 259 24.76 11.73 -2.21
N LEU A 260 24.99 10.61 -2.90
CA LEU A 260 25.00 9.28 -2.27
C LEU A 260 26.12 9.13 -1.25
N THR A 261 27.33 9.59 -1.58
CA THR A 261 28.49 9.59 -0.67
C THR A 261 28.24 10.45 0.56
N GLN A 262 27.64 11.63 0.38
CA GLN A 262 27.27 12.50 1.50
C GLN A 262 26.16 11.87 2.37
N THR A 263 25.18 11.23 1.77
CA THR A 263 24.11 10.53 2.49
C THR A 263 24.64 9.38 3.34
N LEU A 264 25.54 8.59 2.77
CA LEU A 264 26.12 7.41 3.40
C LEU A 264 27.52 7.66 4.01
N ARG A 265 27.89 8.92 4.32
CA ARG A 265 29.24 9.27 4.78
C ARG A 265 29.70 8.49 6.02
N SER A 266 28.78 8.24 6.96
CA SER A 266 29.05 7.47 8.19
C SER A 266 29.10 5.95 7.98
N TRP A 267 28.84 5.50 6.74
CA TRP A 267 28.82 4.09 6.33
C TRP A 267 30.03 3.68 5.50
N LEU A 268 30.85 4.63 5.04
CA LEU A 268 31.90 4.38 4.04
C LEU A 268 32.99 3.42 4.52
N ASP A 269 33.17 3.31 5.82
CA ASP A 269 34.11 2.33 6.46
C ASP A 269 33.40 0.97 6.70
N GLY A 270 32.13 0.87 6.39
CA GLY A 270 31.31 -0.34 6.57
C GLY A 270 31.30 -1.24 5.33
N PRO A 271 30.67 -2.42 5.45
CA PRO A 271 30.82 -3.51 4.47
C PRO A 271 30.06 -3.32 3.14
N VAL A 272 29.11 -2.38 3.05
CA VAL A 272 28.12 -2.38 1.95
C VAL A 272 28.01 -1.05 1.19
N ALA A 273 28.32 0.09 1.83
CA ALA A 273 27.93 1.40 1.30
C ALA A 273 28.61 1.71 -0.05
N GLN A 274 29.92 1.49 -0.17
CA GLN A 274 30.64 1.78 -1.40
C GLN A 274 30.09 0.93 -2.57
N GLY A 275 29.88 -0.36 -2.34
CA GLY A 275 29.35 -1.27 -3.37
C GLY A 275 27.95 -0.87 -3.81
N VAL A 276 27.05 -0.52 -2.88
CA VAL A 276 25.69 -0.12 -3.24
C VAL A 276 25.65 1.24 -3.96
N ILE A 277 26.54 2.18 -3.60
CA ILE A 277 26.71 3.43 -4.37
C ILE A 277 27.11 3.10 -5.81
N ASP A 278 28.12 2.25 -6.00
CA ASP A 278 28.63 1.88 -7.33
C ASP A 278 27.54 1.20 -8.16
N LEU A 279 26.83 0.23 -7.59
CA LEU A 279 25.70 -0.45 -8.24
C LEU A 279 24.55 0.51 -8.58
N SER A 280 24.25 1.45 -7.70
CA SER A 280 23.16 2.43 -7.95
C SER A 280 23.50 3.34 -9.12
N LEU A 281 24.76 3.72 -9.29
CA LEU A 281 25.22 4.59 -10.37
C LEU A 281 25.34 3.90 -11.75
N GLU A 282 25.20 2.58 -11.81
CA GLU A 282 25.04 1.85 -13.09
C GLU A 282 23.72 2.24 -13.80
N GLN A 283 22.76 2.79 -13.07
CA GLN A 283 21.52 3.34 -13.63
C GLN A 283 21.83 4.70 -14.29
N GLY A 284 21.61 4.82 -15.60
CA GLY A 284 21.91 6.05 -16.36
C GLY A 284 21.10 7.29 -15.92
N ASP A 285 19.95 7.10 -15.28
CA ASP A 285 19.04 8.16 -14.83
C ASP A 285 18.55 7.87 -13.39
N LEU A 286 19.51 7.88 -12.44
CA LEU A 286 19.24 7.57 -11.05
C LEU A 286 18.49 8.72 -10.36
N HIS A 287 17.40 8.38 -9.67
CA HIS A 287 16.59 9.33 -8.94
C HIS A 287 16.29 8.87 -7.51
N GLY A 288 16.19 9.84 -6.62
CA GLY A 288 15.58 9.71 -5.31
C GLY A 288 14.13 10.17 -5.34
N TYR A 289 13.26 9.45 -4.64
CA TYR A 289 11.84 9.73 -4.52
C TYR A 289 11.49 9.99 -3.07
N SER A 290 11.00 11.20 -2.76
CA SER A 290 10.53 11.54 -1.42
C SER A 290 9.35 10.65 -1.05
N GLN A 291 9.37 10.08 0.16
CA GLN A 291 8.26 9.31 0.71
C GLN A 291 7.21 10.29 1.23
N TRP A 292 5.95 9.98 0.96
CA TRP A 292 4.80 10.76 1.37
C TRP A 292 3.82 9.89 2.13
N GLU A 293 3.04 10.51 3.02
CA GLU A 293 2.05 9.83 3.84
C GLU A 293 0.84 10.70 4.11
N HIS A 294 -0.24 10.09 4.56
CA HIS A 294 -1.32 10.81 5.20
C HIS A 294 -1.10 10.80 6.72
N LYS A 295 -1.12 11.98 7.33
CA LYS A 295 -1.18 12.13 8.78
C LYS A 295 -2.55 11.74 9.30
N GLU A 296 -2.85 12.07 10.55
CA GLU A 296 -4.14 11.79 11.15
C GLU A 296 -5.30 12.25 10.24
N THR A 297 -6.17 11.31 9.92
CA THR A 297 -7.32 11.51 9.04
C THR A 297 -8.60 11.38 9.87
N PRO A 298 -9.47 12.42 9.94
CA PRO A 298 -10.60 12.43 10.85
C PRO A 298 -11.73 11.47 10.45
N ARG A 299 -11.84 11.16 9.15
CA ARG A 299 -12.85 10.25 8.58
C ARG A 299 -12.44 9.82 7.18
N TYR A 300 -12.95 8.67 6.73
CA TYR A 300 -12.73 8.15 5.35
C TYR A 300 -13.95 8.35 4.44
N TRP A 301 -14.96 9.08 4.84
CA TRP A 301 -16.21 9.23 4.08
C TRP A 301 -16.84 10.61 4.24
N ASN A 302 -17.73 10.95 3.28
CA ASN A 302 -18.60 12.12 3.34
C ASN A 302 -19.86 11.85 2.48
N GLY A 303 -21.03 11.66 3.13
CA GLY A 303 -22.25 11.26 2.44
C GLY A 303 -22.10 9.90 1.75
N THR A 304 -22.29 9.88 0.43
CA THR A 304 -22.17 8.66 -0.39
C THR A 304 -20.79 8.45 -1.02
N VAL A 305 -19.78 9.20 -0.58
CA VAL A 305 -18.39 9.12 -1.05
C VAL A 305 -17.50 8.58 0.04
N CYS A 306 -16.70 7.54 -0.25
CA CYS A 306 -15.78 6.89 0.68
C CYS A 306 -14.38 6.76 0.07
N LEU A 307 -13.36 6.65 0.91
CA LEU A 307 -11.95 6.46 0.57
C LEU A 307 -11.47 5.07 0.96
N MET A 308 -10.57 4.49 0.17
CA MET A 308 -9.85 3.27 0.50
C MET A 308 -8.41 3.29 -0.04
N GLY A 309 -7.59 2.38 0.44
CA GLY A 309 -6.19 2.28 0.01
C GLY A 309 -5.43 3.58 0.24
N ASP A 310 -4.48 3.89 -0.62
CA ASP A 310 -3.64 5.09 -0.47
C ASP A 310 -4.43 6.40 -0.51
N ALA A 311 -5.64 6.43 -1.07
CA ALA A 311 -6.52 7.61 -1.00
C ALA A 311 -6.97 7.90 0.45
N ALA A 312 -7.12 6.86 1.27
CA ALA A 312 -7.50 6.97 2.68
C ALA A 312 -6.30 7.07 3.62
N HIS A 313 -5.26 6.25 3.41
CA HIS A 313 -4.24 5.96 4.41
C HIS A 313 -2.85 5.67 3.82
N ALA A 314 -2.41 6.45 2.83
CA ALA A 314 -1.05 6.31 2.32
C ALA A 314 -0.02 6.35 3.45
N THR A 315 0.91 5.40 3.43
CA THR A 315 1.91 5.17 4.46
C THR A 315 3.31 5.07 3.86
N THR A 316 4.31 5.31 4.70
CA THR A 316 5.70 5.00 4.35
C THR A 316 5.90 3.48 4.14
N PRO A 317 6.88 3.05 3.35
CA PRO A 317 7.04 1.62 2.99
C PRO A 317 7.73 0.76 4.05
N TRP A 318 8.09 1.30 5.21
CA TRP A 318 8.99 0.67 6.18
C TRP A 318 8.48 -0.64 6.80
N GLN A 319 7.17 -0.86 6.83
CA GLN A 319 6.57 -2.11 7.28
C GLN A 319 5.90 -2.90 6.15
N GLY A 320 6.02 -2.47 4.90
CA GLY A 320 5.48 -3.19 3.74
C GLY A 320 3.95 -3.33 3.70
N SER A 321 3.19 -2.51 4.46
CA SER A 321 1.80 -2.79 4.79
C SER A 321 0.75 -2.08 3.93
N GLY A 322 1.16 -1.17 3.01
CA GLY A 322 0.20 -0.37 2.22
C GLY A 322 -0.78 -1.21 1.41
N THR A 323 -0.27 -2.20 0.67
CA THR A 323 -1.11 -3.12 -0.13
C THR A 323 -1.98 -4.00 0.75
N ALA A 324 -1.44 -4.49 1.88
CA ALA A 324 -2.20 -5.29 2.83
C ALA A 324 -3.40 -4.51 3.40
N MET A 325 -3.20 -3.25 3.79
CA MET A 325 -4.28 -2.37 4.27
C MET A 325 -5.38 -2.20 3.21
N ALA A 326 -5.01 -2.02 1.94
CA ALA A 326 -5.96 -1.88 0.85
C ALA A 326 -6.77 -3.17 0.59
N PHE A 327 -6.16 -4.33 0.75
CA PHE A 327 -6.86 -5.62 0.63
C PHE A 327 -7.81 -5.85 1.82
N GLU A 328 -7.40 -5.50 3.03
CA GLU A 328 -8.28 -5.49 4.20
C GLU A 328 -9.47 -4.53 4.01
N ASP A 329 -9.27 -3.35 3.42
CA ASP A 329 -10.34 -2.43 3.07
C ASP A 329 -11.35 -3.05 2.12
N ALA A 330 -10.87 -3.67 1.04
CA ALA A 330 -11.72 -4.34 0.06
C ALA A 330 -12.53 -5.48 0.70
N MET A 331 -11.90 -6.27 1.59
CA MET A 331 -12.56 -7.34 2.35
C MET A 331 -13.69 -6.79 3.25
N ILE A 332 -13.42 -5.71 3.97
CA ILE A 332 -14.42 -5.12 4.88
C ILE A 332 -15.55 -4.45 4.09
N LEU A 333 -15.25 -3.73 3.02
CA LEU A 333 -16.29 -3.15 2.14
C LEU A 333 -17.13 -4.25 1.50
N GLN A 334 -16.52 -5.36 1.04
CA GLN A 334 -17.25 -6.52 0.54
C GLN A 334 -18.25 -7.05 1.57
N GLU A 335 -17.80 -7.26 2.80
CA GLU A 335 -18.65 -7.82 3.85
C GLU A 335 -19.79 -6.87 4.20
N ILE A 336 -19.52 -5.59 4.33
CA ILE A 336 -20.54 -4.57 4.59
C ILE A 336 -21.59 -4.51 3.46
N PHE A 337 -21.14 -4.47 2.20
CA PHE A 337 -22.05 -4.37 1.05
C PHE A 337 -22.92 -5.61 0.82
N ARG A 338 -22.58 -6.76 1.41
CA ARG A 338 -23.51 -7.92 1.45
C ARG A 338 -24.79 -7.66 2.23
N HIS A 339 -24.78 -6.65 3.10
CA HIS A 339 -25.87 -6.29 4.00
C HIS A 339 -26.50 -4.92 3.68
N VAL A 340 -26.12 -4.31 2.56
CA VAL A 340 -26.63 -3.00 2.10
C VAL A 340 -27.38 -3.21 0.80
N ASP A 341 -28.67 -2.97 0.82
CA ASP A 341 -29.57 -3.14 -0.34
C ASP A 341 -30.28 -1.85 -0.77
N SER A 342 -30.04 -0.75 -0.05
CA SER A 342 -30.71 0.54 -0.25
C SER A 342 -29.71 1.70 -0.15
N PRO A 343 -29.86 2.75 -0.98
CA PRO A 343 -29.05 3.97 -0.85
C PRO A 343 -29.13 4.65 0.52
N ALA A 344 -30.23 4.51 1.24
CA ALA A 344 -30.40 5.07 2.57
C ALA A 344 -29.44 4.48 3.62
N GLN A 345 -28.92 3.27 3.38
CA GLN A 345 -28.02 2.55 4.29
C GLN A 345 -26.54 2.88 4.06
N ILE A 346 -26.20 3.62 2.99
CA ILE A 346 -24.80 3.86 2.57
C ILE A 346 -24.00 4.61 3.63
N GLU A 347 -24.61 5.64 4.24
CA GLU A 347 -23.91 6.41 5.27
C GLU A 347 -23.60 5.56 6.51
N ALA A 348 -24.51 4.68 6.92
CA ALA A 348 -24.28 3.71 8.01
C ALA A 348 -23.17 2.71 7.62
N ALA A 349 -23.14 2.25 6.37
CA ALA A 349 -22.10 1.37 5.82
C ALA A 349 -20.71 2.02 5.93
N PHE A 350 -20.58 3.28 5.51
CA PHE A 350 -19.31 3.99 5.56
C PHE A 350 -18.89 4.37 6.98
N LYS A 351 -19.83 4.67 7.87
CA LYS A 351 -19.55 4.83 9.31
C LYS A 351 -18.99 3.54 9.93
N ALA A 352 -19.58 2.38 9.58
CA ALA A 352 -19.09 1.09 10.07
C ALA A 352 -17.69 0.78 9.53
N TYR A 353 -17.43 0.98 8.25
CA TYR A 353 -16.11 0.85 7.63
C TYR A 353 -15.06 1.75 8.30
N ASP A 354 -15.34 3.05 8.42
CA ASP A 354 -14.45 4.04 9.04
C ASP A 354 -14.10 3.67 10.49
N ALA A 355 -15.10 3.26 11.26
CA ALA A 355 -14.92 2.94 12.69
C ALA A 355 -13.90 1.80 12.92
N LEU A 356 -13.79 0.86 11.99
CA LEU A 356 -12.87 -0.26 12.10
C LEU A 356 -11.54 0.02 11.39
N ARG A 357 -11.61 0.56 10.15
CA ARG A 357 -10.42 0.65 9.32
C ARG A 357 -9.52 1.83 9.71
N ARG A 358 -10.10 2.99 9.94
CA ARG A 358 -9.32 4.21 10.21
C ARG A 358 -8.39 4.09 11.43
N PRO A 359 -8.83 3.63 12.62
CA PRO A 359 -7.92 3.49 13.76
C PRO A 359 -6.79 2.49 13.51
N ARG A 360 -7.09 1.36 12.83
CA ARG A 360 -6.09 0.36 12.48
C ARG A 360 -5.07 0.91 11.49
N CYS A 361 -5.53 1.54 10.41
CA CYS A 361 -4.65 2.11 9.39
C CYS A 361 -3.79 3.24 9.97
N GLN A 362 -4.35 4.11 10.82
CA GLN A 362 -3.58 5.15 11.49
C GLN A 362 -2.46 4.56 12.35
N ARG A 363 -2.75 3.52 13.13
CA ARG A 363 -1.72 2.83 13.92
C ARG A 363 -0.60 2.27 13.06
N ILE A 364 -0.93 1.72 11.87
CA ILE A 364 0.08 1.20 10.93
C ILE A 364 0.91 2.35 10.34
N ILE A 365 0.30 3.47 9.95
CA ILE A 365 1.02 4.66 9.44
C ILE A 365 2.04 5.15 10.48
N ASP A 366 1.61 5.33 11.72
CA ASP A 366 2.47 5.83 12.80
C ASP A 366 3.60 4.85 13.11
N SER A 367 3.29 3.55 13.20
CA SER A 367 4.27 2.49 13.41
C SER A 367 5.26 2.37 12.26
N SER A 368 4.81 2.53 11.03
CA SER A 368 5.68 2.48 9.84
C SER A 368 6.70 3.63 9.85
N ARG A 369 6.27 4.85 10.18
CA ARG A 369 7.17 6.01 10.30
C ARG A 369 8.20 5.79 11.41
N GLU A 370 7.75 5.33 12.60
CA GLU A 370 8.63 4.99 13.71
C GLU A 370 9.65 3.91 13.32
N THR A 371 9.20 2.85 12.65
CA THR A 371 10.09 1.79 12.14
C THR A 371 11.15 2.36 11.19
N GLY A 372 10.79 3.32 10.34
CA GLY A 372 11.75 4.02 9.48
C GLY A 372 12.84 4.76 10.27
N MET A 373 12.48 5.42 11.35
CA MET A 373 13.46 6.08 12.25
C MET A 373 14.38 5.04 12.91
N ILE A 374 13.84 3.91 13.39
CA ILE A 374 14.62 2.82 13.98
C ILE A 374 15.59 2.23 12.95
N LEU A 375 15.11 1.90 11.74
CA LEU A 375 15.94 1.32 10.68
C LEU A 375 16.98 2.31 10.13
N CYS A 376 16.76 3.60 10.30
CA CYS A 376 17.75 4.63 10.03
C CYS A 376 18.62 4.97 11.25
N GLY A 377 18.63 4.14 12.31
CA GLY A 377 19.51 4.28 13.47
C GLY A 377 19.25 5.52 14.33
N GLN A 378 18.02 6.04 14.34
CA GLN A 378 17.64 7.28 15.04
C GLN A 378 16.83 7.03 16.32
N ASP A 379 16.69 5.78 16.75
CA ASP A 379 16.12 5.51 18.07
C ASP A 379 17.12 5.91 19.15
N GLU A 380 16.67 6.69 20.14
CA GLU A 380 17.53 7.28 21.16
C GLU A 380 18.15 6.24 22.11
N GLU A 381 17.43 5.12 22.36
CA GLU A 381 17.85 4.08 23.30
C GLU A 381 18.65 2.96 22.63
N ALA A 382 18.19 2.54 21.45
CA ALA A 382 18.82 1.45 20.71
C ALA A 382 20.01 1.93 19.86
N GLY A 383 19.90 3.09 19.25
CA GLY A 383 20.90 3.59 18.30
C GLY A 383 21.23 2.53 17.25
N LEU A 384 22.48 2.05 17.24
CA LEU A 384 22.97 0.97 16.37
C LEU A 384 23.43 -0.27 17.16
N ASP A 385 22.96 -0.45 18.40
CA ASP A 385 23.22 -1.66 19.18
C ASP A 385 22.37 -2.82 18.64
N PRO A 386 22.98 -3.91 18.13
CA PRO A 386 22.25 -4.98 17.48
C PRO A 386 21.27 -5.73 18.40
N GLU A 387 21.59 -5.89 19.70
CA GLU A 387 20.73 -6.59 20.65
C GLU A 387 19.48 -5.78 20.97
N LYS A 388 19.66 -4.46 21.19
CA LYS A 388 18.54 -3.54 21.42
C LYS A 388 17.67 -3.38 20.17
N LEU A 389 18.26 -3.29 18.98
CA LEU A 389 17.52 -3.26 17.72
C LEU A 389 16.70 -4.54 17.51
N ALA A 390 17.30 -5.71 17.80
CA ALA A 390 16.61 -6.98 17.71
C ALA A 390 15.40 -7.03 18.63
N LEU A 391 15.53 -6.59 19.88
CA LEU A 391 14.44 -6.54 20.85
C LEU A 391 13.33 -5.57 20.39
N LEU A 392 13.72 -4.38 19.95
CA LEU A 392 12.78 -3.33 19.55
C LEU A 392 11.98 -3.72 18.29
N LEU A 393 12.63 -4.36 17.33
CA LEU A 393 12.00 -4.77 16.07
C LEU A 393 11.17 -6.06 16.19
N SER A 394 11.44 -6.92 17.19
CA SER A 394 10.86 -8.26 17.30
C SER A 394 9.33 -8.31 17.32
N THR A 395 8.66 -7.25 17.81
CA THR A 395 7.20 -7.20 17.98
C THR A 395 6.52 -6.12 17.12
N LYS A 396 7.28 -5.42 16.29
CA LYS A 396 6.74 -4.29 15.51
C LYS A 396 5.67 -4.67 14.50
N TRP A 397 5.68 -5.92 14.02
CA TRP A 397 4.70 -6.43 13.04
C TRP A 397 3.55 -7.22 13.66
N ASP A 398 3.64 -7.64 14.92
CA ASP A 398 2.67 -8.55 15.57
C ASP A 398 1.22 -8.07 15.42
N PHE A 399 0.96 -6.80 15.69
CA PHE A 399 -0.39 -6.23 15.58
C PHE A 399 -0.88 -6.09 14.13
N ILE A 400 0.04 -6.10 13.17
CA ILE A 400 -0.28 -6.03 11.73
C ILE A 400 -0.71 -7.42 11.26
N VAL A 401 0.16 -8.41 11.46
CA VAL A 401 -0.03 -9.78 10.93
C VAL A 401 -0.97 -10.63 11.79
N GLY A 402 -1.13 -10.28 13.07
CA GLY A 402 -1.97 -11.02 14.02
C GLY A 402 -3.46 -10.67 13.98
N LEU A 403 -3.93 -9.90 13.00
CA LEU A 403 -5.36 -9.59 12.88
C LEU A 403 -6.14 -10.84 12.44
N ASP A 404 -7.17 -11.24 13.21
CA ASP A 404 -8.13 -12.23 12.74
C ASP A 404 -9.12 -11.61 11.75
N MET A 405 -9.06 -12.05 10.49
CA MET A 405 -9.90 -11.49 9.41
C MET A 405 -11.38 -11.83 9.58
N LYS A 406 -11.71 -12.97 10.20
CA LYS A 406 -13.10 -13.36 10.42
C LYS A 406 -13.73 -12.54 11.54
N ASP A 407 -13.01 -12.34 12.62
CA ASP A 407 -13.45 -11.50 13.73
C ASP A 407 -13.61 -10.07 13.24
N HIS A 408 -12.66 -9.54 12.47
CA HIS A 408 -12.72 -8.17 11.92
C HIS A 408 -13.93 -7.96 11.00
N LYS A 409 -14.28 -8.94 10.16
CA LYS A 409 -15.52 -8.92 9.36
C LYS A 409 -16.78 -8.96 10.25
N SER A 410 -16.78 -9.79 11.28
CA SER A 410 -17.91 -9.91 12.21
C SER A 410 -18.15 -8.63 13.00
N GLU A 411 -17.10 -7.93 13.41
CA GLU A 411 -17.15 -6.61 14.02
C GLU A 411 -17.76 -5.57 13.07
N ALA A 412 -17.36 -5.58 11.78
CA ALA A 412 -17.89 -4.67 10.77
C ALA A 412 -19.40 -4.85 10.59
N VAL A 413 -19.87 -6.09 10.47
CA VAL A 413 -21.31 -6.40 10.38
C VAL A 413 -22.06 -6.01 11.65
N SER A 414 -21.46 -6.25 12.81
CA SER A 414 -22.07 -5.87 14.10
C SER A 414 -22.24 -4.36 14.22
N LYS A 415 -21.19 -3.61 13.82
CA LYS A 415 -21.23 -2.14 13.81
C LYS A 415 -22.25 -1.60 12.80
N LEU A 416 -22.31 -2.18 11.61
CA LEU A 416 -23.32 -1.82 10.62
C LEU A 416 -24.74 -2.02 11.18
N LYS A 417 -25.03 -3.19 11.77
CA LYS A 417 -26.35 -3.49 12.35
C LYS A 417 -26.72 -2.56 13.49
N GLU A 418 -25.76 -2.13 14.29
CA GLU A 418 -25.95 -1.10 15.33
C GLU A 418 -26.43 0.21 14.69
N LEU A 419 -25.68 0.72 13.69
CA LEU A 419 -25.96 1.99 13.02
C LEU A 419 -27.29 1.97 12.23
N LEU A 420 -27.65 0.84 11.63
CA LEU A 420 -28.93 0.68 10.91
C LEU A 420 -30.13 0.70 11.86
N ARG A 421 -30.00 0.20 13.10
CA ARG A 421 -31.10 0.29 14.08
C ARG A 421 -31.36 1.73 14.50
N ASP A 422 -30.36 2.57 14.50
CA ASP A 422 -30.50 3.99 14.87
C ASP A 422 -31.19 4.83 13.80
N LEU A 423 -31.22 4.35 12.53
CA LEU A 423 -31.95 5.01 11.42
C LEU A 423 -33.49 4.85 11.52
N GLY A 424 -33.98 3.87 12.30
CA GLY A 424 -35.43 3.59 12.43
C GLY A 424 -36.05 2.87 11.21
N PRO A 425 -37.28 2.31 11.39
CA PRO A 425 -37.90 1.46 10.35
C PRO A 425 -38.40 2.19 9.09
N ALA A 426 -38.28 3.52 9.01
CA ALA A 426 -38.70 4.31 7.82
C ALA A 426 -37.53 4.73 6.92
N GLU A 427 -36.29 4.57 7.39
CA GLU A 427 -35.07 4.95 6.65
C GLU A 427 -34.12 3.75 6.40
N ALA A 428 -34.44 2.57 6.95
CA ALA A 428 -33.64 1.35 6.85
C ALA A 428 -33.98 0.50 5.61
#